data_8d8aa8882d96f65a8ff223c641ab94b6
#
_entry.id   8d8aa8882d96f65a8ff223c641ab94b6
#
_cell.length_a   1.000
_cell.length_b   1.000
_cell.length_c   1.000
_cell.angle_alpha   90.00
_cell.angle_beta   90.00
_cell.angle_gamma   90.00
#
_symmetry.space_group_name_H-M   'P 1'
#
loop_
_entity.id
_entity.type
_entity.pdbx_description
1 polymer ?
#
loop_
_entity_poly.entity_id
_entity_poly.type
_entity_poly.pdbx_seq_one_letter_code
_entity_poly.pdbx_strand_id
1 'polypeptide(L)' 'MTEREQQLIDLLGTIHRGWRYEARDVPGLPRWWAYRYQPVTPAQHAAGARDVVARGTVHRLAEALGRQDEITDTIRN' A
#
# COMPACT_ATOMS: atom_id res chain seq x y z
N MET A 1 0.02 -13.98 12.22
CA MET A 1 -0.67 -13.78 10.93
C MET A 1 -1.45 -15.04 10.58
N THR A 2 -2.72 -14.90 10.20
CA THR A 2 -3.52 -16.04 9.80
C THR A 2 -3.17 -16.44 8.37
N GLU A 3 -3.48 -17.69 8.01
CA GLU A 3 -3.30 -18.18 6.65
C GLU A 3 -4.08 -17.34 5.62
N ARG A 4 -5.32 -16.95 5.98
CA ARG A 4 -6.14 -16.10 5.12
C ARG A 4 -5.51 -14.72 4.88
N GLU A 5 -4.96 -14.11 5.93
CA GLU A 5 -4.27 -12.83 5.81
C GLU A 5 -3.04 -12.97 4.93
N GLN A 6 -2.28 -14.05 5.07
CA GLN A 6 -1.12 -14.31 4.23
C GLN A 6 -1.51 -14.44 2.76
N GLN A 7 -2.60 -15.16 2.48
CA GLN A 7 -3.12 -15.32 1.12
C GLN A 7 -3.52 -13.97 0.52
N LEU A 8 -4.18 -13.12 1.30
CA LEU A 8 -4.59 -11.79 0.84
C LEU A 8 -3.38 -10.89 0.57
N ILE A 9 -2.36 -10.93 1.41
CA ILE A 9 -1.13 -10.16 1.21
C ILE A 9 -0.37 -10.66 -0.03
N ASP A 10 -0.31 -11.97 -0.23
CA ASP A 10 0.31 -12.55 -1.43
C ASP A 10 -0.41 -12.09 -2.69
N LEU A 11 -1.75 -12.05 -2.65
CA LEU A 11 -2.56 -11.54 -3.76
C LEU A 11 -2.29 -10.05 -4.02
N LEU A 12 -2.22 -9.24 -2.97
CA LEU A 12 -1.87 -7.83 -3.11
C LEU A 12 -0.49 -7.65 -3.75
N GLY A 13 0.48 -8.47 -3.36
CA GLY A 13 1.81 -8.45 -3.97
C GLY A 13 1.80 -8.79 -5.45
N THR A 14 0.84 -9.59 -5.91
CA THR A 14 0.66 -9.91 -7.31
C THR A 14 0.00 -8.76 -8.08
N ILE A 15 -1.00 -8.12 -7.49
CA ILE A 15 -1.76 -7.04 -8.13
C ILE A 15 -0.99 -5.71 -8.06
N HIS A 16 -0.40 -5.42 -6.92
CA HIS A 16 0.32 -4.16 -6.66
C HIS A 16 1.80 -4.46 -6.40
N ARG A 17 2.57 -4.66 -7.46
CA ARG A 17 3.96 -5.14 -7.38
C ARG A 17 4.97 -4.11 -6.88
N GLY A 18 4.62 -2.85 -6.91
CA GLY A 18 5.53 -1.78 -6.53
C GLY A 18 5.68 -1.58 -5.02
N TRP A 19 5.17 -2.48 -4.19
CA TRP A 19 5.09 -2.31 -2.75
C TRP A 19 5.64 -3.51 -1.98
N ARG A 20 6.29 -3.21 -0.85
CA ARG A 20 6.66 -4.20 0.16
C ARG A 20 5.64 -4.13 1.29
N TYR A 21 5.20 -5.27 1.79
CA TYR A 21 4.16 -5.36 2.83
C TYR A 21 4.74 -5.80 4.16
N GLU A 22 4.21 -5.24 5.25
CA GLU A 22 4.63 -5.56 6.60
C GLU A 22 3.42 -5.52 7.53
N ALA A 23 3.35 -6.49 8.45
CA ALA A 23 2.37 -6.48 9.54
C ALA A 23 3.06 -6.00 10.81
N ARG A 24 2.42 -5.06 11.51
CA ARG A 24 2.90 -4.56 12.80
C ARG A 24 1.82 -4.80 13.85
N ASP A 25 2.24 -5.25 15.02
CA ASP A 25 1.34 -5.52 16.14
C ASP A 25 1.69 -4.58 17.29
N VAL A 26 1.45 -3.28 17.06
CA VAL A 26 1.71 -2.22 18.02
C VAL A 26 0.39 -1.53 18.36
N PRO A 27 -0.02 -1.50 19.64
CA PRO A 27 -1.27 -0.83 20.04
C PRO A 27 -1.29 0.62 19.59
N GLY A 28 -2.42 1.06 19.04
CA GLY A 28 -2.61 2.42 18.58
C GLY A 28 -2.12 2.71 17.15
N LEU A 29 -1.43 1.74 16.52
CA LEU A 29 -0.97 1.87 15.14
C LEU A 29 -1.73 0.94 14.22
N PRO A 30 -1.86 1.28 12.92
CA PRO A 30 -2.42 0.36 11.94
C PRO A 30 -1.61 -0.93 11.89
N ARG A 31 -2.29 -2.05 11.62
CA ARG A 31 -1.63 -3.35 11.53
C ARG A 31 -0.87 -3.56 10.22
N TRP A 32 -1.44 -3.08 9.10
CA TRP A 32 -0.94 -3.40 7.76
C TRP A 32 -0.29 -2.20 7.12
N TRP A 33 0.96 -2.38 6.67
CA TRP A 33 1.80 -1.34 6.09
C TRP A 33 2.27 -1.76 4.72
N ALA A 34 2.28 -0.81 3.78
CA ALA A 34 2.84 -0.99 2.45
C ALA A 34 3.85 0.12 2.19
N TYR A 35 5.03 -0.26 1.71
CA TYR A 35 6.14 0.66 1.42
C TYR A 35 6.49 0.55 -0.05
N ARG A 36 6.53 1.69 -0.75
CA ARG A 36 6.96 1.71 -2.15
C ARG A 36 8.43 1.34 -2.26
N TYR A 37 8.76 0.58 -3.31
CA TYR A 37 10.17 0.33 -3.64
C TYR A 37 10.83 1.55 -4.25
N GLN A 38 10.06 2.37 -5.00
CA GLN A 38 10.56 3.60 -5.61
C GLN A 38 9.79 4.80 -5.08
N PRO A 39 10.48 5.86 -4.63
CA PRO A 39 9.81 7.06 -4.15
C PRO A 39 8.96 7.71 -5.24
N VAL A 40 7.86 8.34 -4.83
CA VAL A 40 7.03 9.10 -5.76
C VAL A 40 7.75 10.38 -6.20
N THR A 41 7.42 10.85 -7.39
CA THR A 41 7.93 12.14 -7.89
C THR A 41 7.25 13.28 -7.16
N PRO A 42 7.82 14.50 -7.18
CA PRO A 42 7.15 15.66 -6.60
C PRO A 42 5.75 15.92 -7.17
N ALA A 43 5.56 15.69 -8.48
CA ALA A 43 4.24 15.84 -9.10
C ALA A 43 3.24 14.81 -8.59
N GLN A 44 3.68 13.56 -8.44
CA GLN A 44 2.85 12.50 -7.87
C GLN A 44 2.50 12.79 -6.41
N HIS A 45 3.46 13.24 -5.63
CA HIS A 45 3.25 13.60 -4.23
C HIS A 45 2.23 14.74 -4.11
N ALA A 46 2.35 15.75 -4.94
CA ALA A 46 1.41 16.88 -4.98
C ALA A 46 -0.01 16.43 -5.32
N ALA A 47 -0.15 15.36 -6.13
CA ALA A 47 -1.45 14.79 -6.49
C ALA A 47 -2.00 13.85 -5.42
N GLY A 48 -1.28 13.60 -4.33
CA GLY A 48 -1.75 12.77 -3.22
C GLY A 48 -1.06 11.41 -3.09
N ALA A 49 -0.11 11.07 -3.97
CA ALA A 49 0.63 9.82 -3.84
C ALA A 49 1.56 9.85 -2.62
N ARG A 50 1.76 8.69 -1.99
CA ARG A 50 2.59 8.55 -0.80
C ARG A 50 3.51 7.34 -0.95
N ASP A 51 4.65 7.39 -0.27
CA ASP A 51 5.63 6.28 -0.26
C ASP A 51 5.23 5.19 0.72
N VAL A 52 4.46 5.53 1.73
CA VAL A 52 4.01 4.60 2.77
C VAL A 52 2.51 4.74 2.94
N VAL A 53 1.82 3.60 2.98
CA VAL A 53 0.38 3.53 3.23
C VAL A 53 0.15 2.51 4.33
N ALA A 54 -0.66 2.86 5.33
CA ALA A 54 -0.96 1.97 6.44
C ALA A 54 -2.46 1.95 6.73
N ARG A 55 -3.00 0.77 6.97
CA ARG A 55 -4.43 0.58 7.30
C ARG A 55 -4.60 -0.55 8.30
N GLY A 56 -5.73 -0.51 9.02
CA GLY A 56 -6.01 -1.51 10.05
C GLY A 56 -6.41 -2.88 9.53
N THR A 57 -6.89 -2.97 8.30
CA THR A 57 -7.30 -4.24 7.68
C THR A 57 -6.71 -4.37 6.28
N VAL A 58 -6.59 -5.62 5.82
CA VAL A 58 -6.08 -5.90 4.47
C VAL A 58 -7.02 -5.31 3.40
N HIS A 59 -8.34 -5.37 3.61
CA HIS A 59 -9.29 -4.80 2.66
C HIS A 59 -9.13 -3.30 2.50
N ARG A 60 -8.95 -2.58 3.61
CA ARG A 60 -8.73 -1.13 3.57
C ARG A 60 -7.39 -0.80 2.94
N LEU A 61 -6.37 -1.62 3.18
CA LEU A 61 -5.08 -1.45 2.53
C LEU A 61 -5.23 -1.62 1.01
N ALA A 62 -5.95 -2.65 0.56
CA ALA A 62 -6.20 -2.88 -0.87
C ALA A 62 -6.89 -1.68 -1.53
N GLU A 63 -7.90 -1.10 -0.89
CA GLU A 63 -8.57 0.10 -1.39
C GLU A 63 -7.62 1.29 -1.51
N ALA A 64 -6.77 1.48 -0.48
CA ALA A 64 -5.80 2.57 -0.48
C ALA A 64 -4.76 2.40 -1.59
N LEU A 65 -4.29 1.17 -1.82
CA LEU A 65 -3.34 0.88 -2.90
C LEU A 65 -3.96 1.11 -4.28
N GLY A 66 -5.24 0.75 -4.46
CA GLY A 66 -5.96 1.03 -5.69
C GLY A 66 -6.02 2.53 -6.00
N ARG A 67 -6.27 3.37 -4.99
CA ARG A 67 -6.26 4.82 -5.13
C ARG A 67 -4.86 5.35 -5.47
N GLN A 68 -3.82 4.79 -4.84
CA GLN A 68 -2.44 5.17 -5.14
C GLN A 68 -2.09 4.85 -6.59
N ASP A 69 -2.49 3.69 -7.10
CA ASP A 69 -2.26 3.32 -8.49
C ASP A 69 -2.99 4.26 -9.46
N GLU A 70 -4.22 4.65 -9.15
CA GLU A 70 -4.95 5.65 -9.95
C GLU A 70 -4.20 6.97 -10.04
N ILE A 71 -3.66 7.45 -8.93
CA ILE A 71 -2.89 8.69 -8.89
C ILE A 71 -1.64 8.58 -9.75
N THR A 72 -0.85 7.50 -9.58
CA THR A 72 0.39 7.33 -10.31
C THR A 72 0.16 7.03 -11.79
N ASP A 73 -0.94 6.38 -12.14
CA ASP A 73 -1.30 6.15 -13.55
C ASP A 73 -1.72 7.45 -14.24
N THR A 74 -2.32 8.38 -13.50
CA THR A 74 -2.73 9.68 -14.02
C THR A 74 -1.55 10.63 -14.16
N ILE A 75 -0.64 10.61 -13.19
CA ILE A 75 0.55 11.49 -13.14
C ILE A 75 1.78 10.66 -13.53
N ARG A 76 2.12 10.70 -14.80
CA ARG A 76 3.27 9.95 -15.34
C ARG A 76 4.49 10.84 -15.48
N ASN A 77 5.35 10.80 -14.47
CA ASN A 77 6.64 11.50 -14.53
C ASN A 77 7.69 10.73 -13.75
#